data_999f6b3a0c79e1e96e8019febddb4a35
#
_entry.id   999f6b3a0c79e1e96e8019febddb4a35
#
_cell.length_a   1.000
_cell.length_b   1.000
_cell.length_c   1.000
_cell.angle_alpha   90.00
_cell.angle_beta   90.00
_cell.angle_gamma   90.00
#
_symmetry.space_group_name_H-M   'P 1'
#
loop_
_entity.id
_entity.type
_entity.pdbx_description
1 polymer ?
#
loop_
_entity_poly.entity_id
_entity_poly.type
_entity_poly.pdbx_seq_one_letter_code
_entity_poly.pdbx_strand_id
1 'polypeptide(L)'
;MPQWAGSSWYELRYTDPFNTEELCAKENEAYWMGPRPTEHGPDDPGGVDLYVGGAEHAVLHLLYSRFWHKVLYDLGHVSSREPYRRLVNQGYIQAFAYTDSRGAYVPAAEVVERDGGFHWTGPGGEIPVSQEFGKIGKSLKNSVSPDEICDNYGADTLRVYEMSMGPLEASRPWATKDVVGAHRFLQRVWRLIVDEETGKTTMTDDPMDERTLRLLHRTIAGTAQDYAALRNNTAAAKLIEYTNHLTKQVVSARSALEPLVLMVAPLAPHLAEELWARLGHTGSLAHGPFPLADEQYLVEDTVEYPVQVNGKVRGRVTVAADADADTVEAAALGDEKVVGYLDGRTPKKVIVVAGRLVNVVL
;
A
#
# COMPACT_ATOMS: atom_id res chain seq x y z
N MET A 1 6.54 30.62 -23.67
CA MET A 1 5.73 30.81 -22.45
C MET A 1 6.56 30.49 -21.25
N PRO A 2 6.52 31.27 -20.19
CA PRO A 2 7.33 31.07 -19.03
C PRO A 2 6.78 30.00 -18.10
N GLN A 3 7.64 29.51 -17.20
CA GLN A 3 7.32 28.66 -16.05
C GLN A 3 6.63 27.34 -16.40
N TRP A 4 5.33 27.21 -16.13
CA TRP A 4 4.59 25.93 -16.20
C TRP A 4 4.21 25.48 -17.61
N ALA A 5 4.55 26.24 -18.65
CA ALA A 5 4.17 25.90 -20.02
C ALA A 5 4.81 24.58 -20.48
N GLY A 6 6.08 24.37 -20.20
CA GLY A 6 6.78 23.14 -20.60
C GLY A 6 6.21 21.89 -19.96
N SER A 7 5.80 21.99 -18.67
CA SER A 7 5.20 20.87 -17.96
C SER A 7 3.71 20.64 -18.27
N SER A 8 3.10 21.49 -19.13
CA SER A 8 1.68 21.42 -19.42
C SER A 8 1.31 20.53 -20.60
N TRP A 9 2.28 19.93 -21.26
CA TRP A 9 2.08 19.08 -22.44
C TRP A 9 3.13 17.99 -22.62
N TYR A 10 3.98 17.77 -21.62
CA TYR A 10 5.08 16.80 -21.72
C TYR A 10 4.59 15.37 -21.90
N GLU A 11 3.43 15.03 -21.33
CA GLU A 11 2.77 13.73 -21.47
C GLU A 11 2.43 13.42 -22.93
N LEU A 12 2.00 14.42 -23.70
CA LEU A 12 1.78 14.30 -25.14
C LEU A 12 3.11 14.10 -25.87
N ARG A 13 4.13 14.89 -25.51
CA ARG A 13 5.45 14.80 -26.13
C ARG A 13 6.12 13.46 -25.90
N TYR A 14 5.88 12.81 -24.76
CA TYR A 14 6.40 11.48 -24.46
C TYR A 14 5.88 10.40 -25.41
N THR A 15 4.72 10.60 -26.01
CA THR A 15 4.16 9.64 -26.99
C THR A 15 4.91 9.71 -28.35
N ASP A 16 5.62 10.82 -28.62
CA ASP A 16 6.35 11.02 -29.88
C ASP A 16 7.53 11.99 -29.70
N PRO A 17 8.59 11.60 -28.94
CA PRO A 17 9.64 12.51 -28.49
C PRO A 17 10.57 13.02 -29.61
N PHE A 18 10.63 12.33 -30.72
CA PHE A 18 11.53 12.66 -31.84
C PHE A 18 10.83 13.35 -33.01
N ASN A 19 9.55 13.62 -32.93
CA ASN A 19 8.80 14.30 -33.95
C ASN A 19 9.27 15.78 -34.09
N THR A 20 9.65 16.18 -35.29
CA THR A 20 10.12 17.53 -35.59
C THR A 20 9.08 18.40 -36.30
N GLU A 21 7.99 17.80 -36.76
CA GLU A 21 6.97 18.45 -37.58
C GLU A 21 5.75 18.87 -36.76
N GLU A 22 5.39 18.07 -35.77
CA GLU A 22 4.20 18.27 -34.95
C GLU A 22 4.49 18.14 -33.46
N LEU A 23 3.53 18.54 -32.64
CA LEU A 23 3.51 18.35 -31.18
C LEU A 23 3.69 16.86 -30.84
N CYS A 24 2.90 16.00 -31.46
CA CYS A 24 2.99 14.55 -31.54
C CYS A 24 2.12 14.09 -32.72
N ALA A 25 2.45 12.97 -33.33
CA ALA A 25 1.61 12.37 -34.37
C ALA A 25 0.24 11.99 -33.81
N LYS A 26 -0.83 12.27 -34.58
CA LYS A 26 -2.21 12.00 -34.15
C LYS A 26 -2.46 10.53 -33.87
N GLU A 27 -1.84 9.64 -34.60
CA GLU A 27 -1.92 8.20 -34.41
C GLU A 27 -1.32 7.78 -33.05
N ASN A 28 -0.21 8.39 -32.65
CA ASN A 28 0.44 8.11 -31.38
C ASN A 28 -0.40 8.63 -30.20
N GLU A 29 -0.93 9.86 -30.31
CA GLU A 29 -1.85 10.42 -29.31
C GLU A 29 -3.10 9.55 -29.19
N ALA A 30 -3.75 9.20 -30.30
CA ALA A 30 -4.97 8.41 -30.29
C ALA A 30 -4.75 7.00 -29.71
N TYR A 31 -3.59 6.40 -29.99
CA TYR A 31 -3.23 5.10 -29.41
C TYR A 31 -3.04 5.14 -27.91
N TRP A 32 -2.25 6.12 -27.40
CA TRP A 32 -1.89 6.18 -26.01
C TRP A 32 -2.92 6.90 -25.12
N MET A 33 -3.57 7.94 -25.64
CA MET A 33 -4.41 8.85 -24.86
C MET A 33 -5.86 8.95 -25.34
N GLY A 34 -6.16 8.42 -26.52
CA GLY A 34 -7.51 8.47 -27.09
C GLY A 34 -8.58 7.79 -26.22
N PRO A 35 -9.85 8.18 -26.37
CA PRO A 35 -10.96 7.54 -25.66
C PRO A 35 -11.07 6.04 -25.99
N ARG A 36 -11.30 5.20 -24.98
CA ARG A 36 -11.49 3.75 -25.08
C ARG A 36 -12.82 3.33 -24.44
N PRO A 37 -13.96 3.64 -25.08
CA PRO A 37 -15.28 3.43 -24.50
C PRO A 37 -15.61 1.97 -24.19
N THR A 38 -14.99 1.02 -24.88
CA THR A 38 -15.15 -0.42 -24.63
C THR A 38 -14.49 -0.88 -23.32
N GLU A 39 -13.46 -0.16 -22.86
CA GLU A 39 -12.70 -0.49 -21.65
C GLU A 39 -13.14 0.35 -20.45
N HIS A 40 -13.46 1.63 -20.69
CA HIS A 40 -13.69 2.61 -19.63
C HIS A 40 -15.11 3.19 -19.62
N GLY A 41 -15.98 2.69 -20.50
CA GLY A 41 -17.38 3.14 -20.61
C GLY A 41 -17.60 4.24 -21.64
N PRO A 42 -18.88 4.47 -22.02
CA PRO A 42 -19.25 5.32 -23.16
C PRO A 42 -18.83 6.79 -23.01
N ASP A 43 -18.64 7.25 -21.81
CA ASP A 43 -18.25 8.64 -21.50
C ASP A 43 -16.74 8.82 -21.26
N ASP A 44 -15.92 7.82 -21.59
CA ASP A 44 -14.46 7.90 -21.39
C ASP A 44 -13.89 9.17 -22.04
N PRO A 45 -13.26 10.06 -21.27
CA PRO A 45 -12.71 11.31 -21.82
C PRO A 45 -11.39 11.10 -22.58
N GLY A 46 -10.77 9.93 -22.44
CA GLY A 46 -9.38 9.72 -22.82
C GLY A 46 -8.40 10.32 -21.81
N GLY A 47 -7.16 10.54 -22.24
CA GLY A 47 -6.06 11.05 -21.41
C GLY A 47 -5.18 9.95 -20.82
N VAL A 48 -4.16 10.36 -20.07
CA VAL A 48 -3.24 9.45 -19.35
C VAL A 48 -4.04 8.58 -18.38
N ASP A 49 -3.81 7.27 -18.40
CA ASP A 49 -4.57 6.29 -17.61
C ASP A 49 -4.51 6.58 -16.11
N LEU A 50 -3.34 6.93 -15.60
CA LEU A 50 -3.11 7.27 -14.20
C LEU A 50 -2.06 8.38 -14.07
N TYR A 51 -2.42 9.46 -13.41
CA TYR A 51 -1.53 10.57 -13.12
C TYR A 51 -1.46 10.80 -11.62
N VAL A 52 -0.24 10.69 -11.05
CA VAL A 52 -0.01 10.78 -9.61
C VAL A 52 0.87 11.99 -9.32
N GLY A 53 0.46 12.86 -8.39
CA GLY A 53 1.24 14.03 -8.03
C GLY A 53 0.74 14.68 -6.74
N GLY A 54 1.61 15.50 -6.11
CA GLY A 54 1.27 16.18 -4.86
C GLY A 54 0.11 17.15 -4.99
N ALA A 55 -0.68 17.29 -3.92
CA ALA A 55 -1.84 18.17 -3.88
C ALA A 55 -1.49 19.65 -4.08
N GLU A 56 -0.22 20.06 -3.86
CA GLU A 56 0.27 21.41 -4.11
C GLU A 56 0.19 21.82 -5.57
N HIS A 57 0.15 20.86 -6.49
CA HIS A 57 0.03 21.12 -7.93
C HIS A 57 -1.41 21.38 -8.39
N ALA A 58 -2.40 21.22 -7.52
CA ALA A 58 -3.82 21.42 -7.86
C ALA A 58 -4.10 22.82 -8.43
N VAL A 59 -3.46 23.86 -7.88
CA VAL A 59 -3.63 25.27 -8.30
C VAL A 59 -2.53 25.77 -9.24
N LEU A 60 -1.58 24.94 -9.62
CA LEU A 60 -0.44 25.30 -10.49
C LEU A 60 -0.44 24.40 -11.73
N HIS A 61 0.43 23.40 -11.76
CA HIS A 61 0.62 22.51 -12.91
C HIS A 61 -0.68 21.89 -13.43
N LEU A 62 -1.55 21.36 -12.57
CA LEU A 62 -2.76 20.67 -12.99
C LEU A 62 -3.77 21.59 -13.66
N LEU A 63 -3.90 22.85 -13.19
CA LEU A 63 -4.74 23.85 -13.87
C LEU A 63 -4.19 24.21 -15.25
N TYR A 64 -2.87 24.47 -15.34
CA TYR A 64 -2.24 24.85 -16.60
C TYR A 64 -2.30 23.70 -17.61
N SER A 65 -1.96 22.48 -17.24
CA SER A 65 -1.99 21.33 -18.14
C SER A 65 -3.40 21.04 -18.64
N ARG A 66 -4.42 21.10 -17.76
CA ARG A 66 -5.80 20.92 -18.16
C ARG A 66 -6.29 22.01 -19.11
N PHE A 67 -5.95 23.28 -18.83
CA PHE A 67 -6.30 24.37 -19.72
C PHE A 67 -5.64 24.22 -21.10
N TRP A 68 -4.35 23.90 -21.14
CA TRP A 68 -3.64 23.64 -22.38
C TRP A 68 -4.25 22.51 -23.17
N HIS A 69 -4.53 21.41 -22.51
CA HIS A 69 -5.12 20.24 -23.14
C HIS A 69 -6.50 20.55 -23.74
N LYS A 70 -7.34 21.34 -23.04
CA LYS A 70 -8.64 21.80 -23.54
C LYS A 70 -8.48 22.64 -24.82
N VAL A 71 -7.50 23.54 -24.85
CA VAL A 71 -7.22 24.33 -26.06
C VAL A 71 -6.75 23.45 -27.21
N LEU A 72 -5.86 22.50 -26.94
CA LEU A 72 -5.40 21.55 -27.96
C LEU A 72 -6.54 20.67 -28.50
N TYR A 73 -7.46 20.26 -27.63
CA TYR A 73 -8.66 19.54 -28.02
C TYR A 73 -9.57 20.38 -28.93
N ASP A 74 -9.87 21.62 -28.54
CA ASP A 74 -10.71 22.56 -29.30
C ASP A 74 -10.12 22.88 -30.68
N LEU A 75 -8.79 22.88 -30.80
CA LEU A 75 -8.06 23.08 -32.05
C LEU A 75 -7.89 21.79 -32.87
N GLY A 76 -8.32 20.62 -32.35
CA GLY A 76 -8.27 19.32 -33.04
C GLY A 76 -6.86 18.71 -33.10
N HIS A 77 -5.95 19.09 -32.19
CA HIS A 77 -4.61 18.51 -32.08
C HIS A 77 -4.59 17.21 -31.29
N VAL A 78 -5.53 17.03 -30.35
CA VAL A 78 -5.69 15.83 -29.53
C VAL A 78 -7.11 15.30 -29.58
N SER A 79 -7.27 14.00 -29.39
CA SER A 79 -8.57 13.30 -29.41
C SER A 79 -9.21 13.16 -28.02
N SER A 80 -8.39 13.22 -26.98
CA SER A 80 -8.83 13.14 -25.59
C SER A 80 -9.38 14.48 -25.07
N ARG A 81 -10.53 14.44 -24.37
CA ARG A 81 -11.16 15.64 -23.79
C ARG A 81 -10.52 16.11 -22.49
N GLU A 82 -9.83 15.23 -21.79
CA GLU A 82 -9.13 15.50 -20.54
C GLU A 82 -7.67 15.02 -20.63
N PRO A 83 -6.72 15.69 -19.98
CA PRO A 83 -5.32 15.26 -20.00
C PRO A 83 -5.11 13.97 -19.21
N TYR A 84 -5.94 13.73 -18.19
CA TYR A 84 -5.81 12.59 -17.29
C TYR A 84 -7.15 11.89 -17.10
N ARG A 85 -7.20 10.58 -17.35
CA ARG A 85 -8.37 9.74 -17.09
C ARG A 85 -8.60 9.57 -15.59
N ARG A 86 -7.52 9.35 -14.84
CA ARG A 86 -7.54 9.25 -13.38
C ARG A 86 -6.40 10.06 -12.77
N LEU A 87 -6.75 11.01 -11.91
CA LEU A 87 -5.82 11.82 -11.13
C LEU A 87 -5.85 11.37 -9.66
N VAL A 88 -4.68 11.13 -9.09
CA VAL A 88 -4.51 10.79 -7.67
C VAL A 88 -3.50 11.74 -7.04
N ASN A 89 -3.94 12.46 -6.02
CA ASN A 89 -3.05 13.32 -5.23
C ASN A 89 -2.64 12.58 -3.96
N GLN A 90 -1.33 12.37 -3.77
CA GLN A 90 -0.82 11.86 -2.50
C GLN A 90 -0.78 12.96 -1.45
N GLY A 91 -0.97 12.54 -0.19
CA GLY A 91 -0.78 13.38 0.98
C GLY A 91 0.69 13.75 1.21
N TYR A 92 0.92 14.70 2.11
CA TYR A 92 2.27 15.13 2.46
C TYR A 92 2.93 14.14 3.41
N ILE A 93 4.21 13.87 3.19
CA ILE A 93 5.09 13.34 4.22
C ILE A 93 5.54 14.54 5.06
N GLN A 94 5.25 14.49 6.36
CA GLN A 94 5.50 15.55 7.31
C GLN A 94 6.56 15.12 8.32
N ALA A 95 7.22 16.07 8.96
CA ALA A 95 8.19 15.77 10.02
C ALA A 95 8.15 16.83 11.11
N PHE A 96 8.73 16.50 12.25
CA PHE A 96 8.95 17.46 13.31
C PHE A 96 10.14 18.36 12.96
N ALA A 97 9.98 19.65 13.17
CA ALA A 97 11.05 20.64 13.18
C ALA A 97 11.27 21.12 14.61
N TYR A 98 12.45 21.60 14.90
CA TYR A 98 12.81 22.03 16.24
C TYR A 98 13.44 23.41 16.22
N THR A 99 13.04 24.27 17.16
CA THR A 99 13.55 25.63 17.28
C THR A 99 14.19 25.86 18.64
N ASP A 100 15.29 26.63 18.67
CA ASP A 100 15.89 27.13 19.90
C ASP A 100 15.05 28.27 20.53
N SER A 101 15.46 28.75 21.68
CA SER A 101 14.76 29.82 22.40
C SER A 101 14.67 31.16 21.62
N ARG A 102 15.45 31.32 20.55
CA ARG A 102 15.45 32.50 19.66
C ARG A 102 14.57 32.28 18.43
N GLY A 103 13.94 31.09 18.30
CA GLY A 103 13.15 30.70 17.12
C GLY A 103 13.98 30.26 15.92
N ALA A 104 15.29 30.00 16.09
CA ALA A 104 16.12 29.49 15.02
C ALA A 104 16.00 27.96 14.92
N TYR A 105 15.77 27.45 13.69
CA TYR A 105 15.68 26.01 13.45
C TYR A 105 17.02 25.32 13.66
N VAL A 106 16.99 24.19 14.38
CA VAL A 106 18.13 23.30 14.61
C VAL A 106 17.95 21.99 13.83
N PRO A 107 19.04 21.27 13.48
CA PRO A 107 18.94 20.00 12.75
C PRO A 107 18.15 18.96 13.56
N ALA A 108 17.07 18.43 12.99
CA ALA A 108 16.21 17.47 13.66
C ALA A 108 16.94 16.16 14.01
N ALA A 109 17.96 15.79 13.21
CA ALA A 109 18.78 14.61 13.45
C ALA A 109 19.68 14.72 14.72
N GLU A 110 19.93 15.93 15.20
CA GLU A 110 20.75 16.22 16.37
C GLU A 110 19.90 16.46 17.64
N VAL A 111 18.58 16.23 17.56
CA VAL A 111 17.67 16.42 18.69
C VAL A 111 17.39 15.07 19.34
N VAL A 112 17.49 15.06 20.66
CA VAL A 112 17.19 13.89 21.52
C VAL A 112 15.99 14.20 22.42
N GLU A 113 15.15 13.20 22.64
CA GLU A 113 14.07 13.27 23.63
C GLU A 113 14.62 12.76 24.98
N ARG A 114 14.56 13.59 26.02
CA ARG A 114 15.01 13.27 27.38
C ARG A 114 14.16 14.03 28.39
N ASP A 115 13.86 13.38 29.51
CA ASP A 115 13.12 13.94 30.65
C ASP A 115 11.79 14.61 30.28
N GLY A 116 11.11 14.07 29.25
CA GLY A 116 9.83 14.60 28.74
C GLY A 116 9.94 15.87 27.92
N GLY A 117 11.16 16.25 27.46
CA GLY A 117 11.43 17.38 26.59
C GLY A 117 12.37 17.02 25.44
N PHE A 118 12.56 17.97 24.52
CA PHE A 118 13.47 17.82 23.38
C PHE A 118 14.70 18.69 23.59
N HIS A 119 15.87 18.14 23.30
CA HIS A 119 17.15 18.81 23.48
C HIS A 119 18.02 18.66 22.24
N TRP A 120 18.56 19.77 21.76
CA TRP A 120 19.53 19.78 20.68
C TRP A 120 20.95 19.63 21.23
N THR A 121 21.70 18.69 20.69
CA THR A 121 23.09 18.37 21.08
C THR A 121 24.08 18.96 20.08
N GLY A 122 24.02 20.28 19.87
CA GLY A 122 24.86 20.97 18.91
C GLY A 122 26.24 21.41 19.47
N PRO A 123 27.04 22.16 18.65
CA PRO A 123 28.40 22.56 19.00
C PRO A 123 28.54 23.40 20.30
N GLY A 124 27.47 23.99 20.77
CA GLY A 124 27.41 24.80 22.01
C GLY A 124 27.00 24.02 23.27
N GLY A 125 26.84 22.71 23.18
CA GLY A 125 26.30 21.86 24.23
C GLY A 125 24.83 21.55 24.08
N GLU A 126 24.24 20.91 25.08
CA GLU A 126 22.82 20.51 25.07
C GLU A 126 21.95 21.70 25.48
N ILE A 127 21.00 22.06 24.63
CA ILE A 127 20.00 23.12 24.89
C ILE A 127 18.58 22.61 24.67
N PRO A 128 17.58 23.06 25.46
CA PRO A 128 16.19 22.71 25.23
C PRO A 128 15.67 23.38 23.96
N VAL A 129 14.82 22.65 23.23
CA VAL A 129 14.21 23.10 21.99
C VAL A 129 12.71 22.84 21.99
N SER A 130 11.98 23.65 21.23
CA SER A 130 10.54 23.49 21.02
C SER A 130 10.29 22.68 19.75
N GLN A 131 9.34 21.75 19.80
CA GLN A 131 8.94 20.91 18.69
C GLN A 131 7.76 21.52 17.95
N GLU A 132 7.83 21.55 16.63
CA GLU A 132 6.76 21.94 15.73
C GLU A 132 6.54 20.83 14.68
N PHE A 133 5.28 20.45 14.43
CA PHE A 133 4.92 19.45 13.43
C PHE A 133 4.43 20.12 12.14
N GLY A 134 4.95 19.69 11.00
CA GLY A 134 4.55 20.25 9.72
C GLY A 134 5.28 19.68 8.52
N LYS A 135 5.45 20.49 7.50
CA LYS A 135 6.11 20.07 6.25
C LYS A 135 7.59 19.75 6.45
N ILE A 136 8.12 18.89 5.58
CA ILE A 136 9.56 18.68 5.45
C ILE A 136 10.14 19.81 4.59
N GLY A 137 11.28 20.36 5.02
CA GLY A 137 11.95 21.43 4.28
C GLY A 137 13.39 21.67 4.73
N LYS A 138 14.27 21.97 3.78
CA LYS A 138 15.68 22.30 4.06
C LYS A 138 15.82 23.48 5.02
N SER A 139 14.98 24.50 4.89
CA SER A 139 14.95 25.66 5.77
C SER A 139 14.53 25.33 7.19
N LEU A 140 13.75 24.27 7.38
CA LEU A 140 13.32 23.76 8.68
C LEU A 140 14.30 22.78 9.31
N LYS A 141 15.35 22.41 8.57
CA LYS A 141 16.39 21.45 8.99
C LYS A 141 15.82 20.10 9.48
N ASN A 142 14.68 19.69 8.94
CA ASN A 142 14.00 18.43 9.26
C ASN A 142 13.89 17.51 8.02
N SER A 143 14.65 17.81 6.97
CA SER A 143 14.67 16.97 5.76
C SER A 143 15.43 15.67 6.01
N VAL A 144 14.87 14.58 5.48
CA VAL A 144 15.52 13.28 5.41
C VAL A 144 15.94 13.06 3.96
N SER A 145 17.20 12.69 3.74
CA SER A 145 17.69 12.37 2.39
C SER A 145 17.26 10.96 2.01
N PRO A 146 16.58 10.77 0.85
CA PRO A 146 16.35 9.44 0.31
C PRO A 146 17.65 8.66 0.12
N ASP A 147 18.74 9.32 -0.26
CA ASP A 147 20.05 8.68 -0.46
C ASP A 147 20.56 8.06 0.84
N GLU A 148 20.47 8.77 1.98
CA GLU A 148 20.86 8.23 3.29
C GLU A 148 20.05 6.98 3.67
N ILE A 149 18.75 6.97 3.37
CA ILE A 149 17.91 5.81 3.64
C ILE A 149 18.27 4.66 2.70
N CYS A 150 18.51 4.95 1.42
CA CYS A 150 18.94 3.94 0.45
C CYS A 150 20.31 3.34 0.81
N ASP A 151 21.26 4.15 1.24
CA ASP A 151 22.60 3.70 1.63
C ASP A 151 22.57 2.83 2.89
N ASN A 152 21.71 3.16 3.87
CA ASN A 152 21.64 2.45 5.14
C ASN A 152 20.72 1.22 5.12
N TYR A 153 19.64 1.24 4.32
CA TYR A 153 18.58 0.23 4.38
C TYR A 153 18.20 -0.35 3.00
N GLY A 154 18.65 0.25 1.91
CA GLY A 154 18.29 -0.13 0.54
C GLY A 154 17.02 0.58 0.02
N ALA A 155 16.98 0.79 -1.29
CA ALA A 155 15.88 1.47 -1.97
C ALA A 155 14.53 0.74 -1.80
N ASP A 156 14.53 -0.59 -1.81
CA ASP A 156 13.30 -1.38 -1.60
C ASP A 156 12.72 -1.18 -0.21
N THR A 157 13.57 -0.99 0.81
CA THR A 157 13.11 -0.68 2.17
C THR A 157 12.41 0.68 2.22
N LEU A 158 12.98 1.70 1.57
CA LEU A 158 12.37 3.02 1.46
C LEU A 158 10.99 2.92 0.78
N ARG A 159 10.92 2.23 -0.35
CA ARG A 159 9.67 2.02 -1.12
C ARG A 159 8.59 1.34 -0.28
N VAL A 160 8.93 0.22 0.38
CA VAL A 160 7.99 -0.51 1.25
C VAL A 160 7.53 0.36 2.41
N TYR A 161 8.44 1.12 3.03
CA TYR A 161 8.09 2.00 4.14
C TYR A 161 7.10 3.09 3.70
N GLU A 162 7.41 3.85 2.64
CA GLU A 162 6.53 4.92 2.15
C GLU A 162 5.14 4.39 1.74
N MET A 163 5.09 3.26 1.04
CA MET A 163 3.84 2.67 0.61
C MET A 163 3.04 2.03 1.76
N SER A 164 3.68 1.68 2.86
CA SER A 164 3.01 1.08 4.04
C SER A 164 2.55 2.10 5.10
N MET A 165 2.95 3.37 5.01
CA MET A 165 2.64 4.38 6.03
C MET A 165 1.14 4.63 6.22
N GLY A 166 0.30 4.34 5.23
CA GLY A 166 -1.16 4.51 5.29
C GLY A 166 -1.77 4.76 3.91
N PRO A 167 -3.06 5.16 3.85
CA PRO A 167 -3.69 5.54 2.60
C PRO A 167 -2.87 6.61 1.88
N LEU A 168 -2.74 6.48 0.55
CA LEU A 168 -1.88 7.33 -0.27
C LEU A 168 -2.24 8.82 -0.16
N GLU A 169 -3.53 9.14 -0.02
CA GLU A 169 -4.05 10.51 0.04
C GLU A 169 -3.86 11.16 1.43
N ALA A 170 -3.53 10.38 2.45
CA ALA A 170 -3.40 10.90 3.81
C ALA A 170 -1.97 11.40 4.09
N SER A 171 -1.88 12.62 4.63
CA SER A 171 -0.59 13.11 5.15
C SER A 171 -0.14 12.30 6.36
N ARG A 172 1.16 11.98 6.43
CA ARG A 172 1.73 11.10 7.44
C ARG A 172 3.06 11.63 7.98
N PRO A 173 3.33 11.43 9.29
CA PRO A 173 4.63 11.78 9.85
C PRO A 173 5.71 10.80 9.39
N TRP A 174 6.85 11.33 9.00
CA TRP A 174 8.06 10.53 8.81
C TRP A 174 8.61 10.09 10.18
N ALA A 175 8.97 8.82 10.29
CA ALA A 175 9.63 8.27 11.45
C ALA A 175 10.71 7.27 11.01
N THR A 176 11.97 7.69 10.99
CA THR A 176 13.11 6.85 10.56
C THR A 176 13.19 5.53 11.32
N LYS A 177 12.79 5.52 12.61
CA LYS A 177 12.72 4.28 13.40
C LYS A 177 11.79 3.22 12.83
N ASP A 178 10.75 3.62 12.11
CA ASP A 178 9.75 2.71 11.55
C ASP A 178 10.22 2.09 10.22
N VAL A 179 11.22 2.69 9.55
CA VAL A 179 11.91 2.14 8.37
C VAL A 179 12.48 0.75 8.67
N VAL A 180 12.98 0.53 9.90
CA VAL A 180 13.49 -0.77 10.36
C VAL A 180 12.44 -1.88 10.27
N GLY A 181 11.16 -1.54 10.44
CA GLY A 181 10.05 -2.50 10.28
C GLY A 181 9.94 -3.03 8.85
N ALA A 182 10.02 -2.14 7.86
CA ALA A 182 10.03 -2.48 6.44
C ALA A 182 11.27 -3.31 6.07
N HIS A 183 12.45 -2.91 6.56
CA HIS A 183 13.70 -3.66 6.36
C HIS A 183 13.60 -5.10 6.89
N ARG A 184 13.09 -5.28 8.12
CA ARG A 184 12.89 -6.61 8.73
C ARG A 184 11.88 -7.46 7.96
N PHE A 185 10.87 -6.85 7.35
CA PHE A 185 9.94 -7.58 6.49
C PHE A 185 10.67 -8.15 5.26
N LEU A 186 11.45 -7.32 4.55
CA LEU A 186 12.22 -7.77 3.39
C LEU A 186 13.26 -8.84 3.74
N GLN A 187 13.93 -8.71 4.89
CA GLN A 187 14.83 -9.74 5.40
C GLN A 187 14.11 -11.07 5.65
N ARG A 188 12.86 -11.05 6.16
CA ARG A 188 12.09 -12.30 6.34
C ARG A 188 11.72 -12.92 5.00
N VAL A 189 11.32 -12.12 4.01
CA VAL A 189 11.06 -12.62 2.64
C VAL A 189 12.32 -13.27 2.07
N TRP A 190 13.48 -12.65 2.24
CA TRP A 190 14.76 -13.22 1.82
C TRP A 190 15.03 -14.60 2.46
N ARG A 191 14.92 -14.68 3.79
CA ARG A 191 15.22 -15.92 4.56
C ARG A 191 14.26 -17.07 4.30
N LEU A 192 13.07 -16.81 3.79
CA LEU A 192 12.15 -17.87 3.35
C LEU A 192 12.68 -18.63 2.13
N ILE A 193 13.56 -17.98 1.34
CA ILE A 193 14.03 -18.54 0.05
C ILE A 193 15.52 -18.84 0.08
N VAL A 194 16.30 -18.04 0.80
CA VAL A 194 17.76 -18.14 0.82
C VAL A 194 18.26 -18.39 2.24
N ASP A 195 19.00 -19.44 2.39
CA ASP A 195 19.78 -19.71 3.60
C ASP A 195 20.99 -18.75 3.66
N GLU A 196 21.04 -17.91 4.69
CA GLU A 196 22.06 -16.84 4.81
C GLU A 196 23.48 -17.40 5.05
N GLU A 197 23.63 -18.61 5.60
CA GLU A 197 24.94 -19.21 5.88
C GLU A 197 25.53 -19.83 4.61
N THR A 198 24.70 -20.50 3.82
CA THR A 198 25.15 -21.23 2.63
C THR A 198 24.94 -20.48 1.32
N GLY A 199 24.10 -19.45 1.32
CA GLY A 199 23.68 -18.71 0.12
C GLY A 199 22.81 -19.52 -0.85
N LYS A 200 22.39 -20.73 -0.44
CA LYS A 200 21.57 -21.64 -1.27
C LYS A 200 20.09 -21.41 -1.04
N THR A 201 19.29 -21.75 -2.04
CA THR A 201 17.83 -21.75 -1.90
C THR A 201 17.35 -22.92 -1.05
N THR A 202 16.32 -22.67 -0.23
CA THR A 202 15.74 -23.66 0.72
C THR A 202 14.46 -24.30 0.20
N MET A 203 14.11 -24.05 -1.07
CA MET A 203 12.84 -24.51 -1.65
C MET A 203 12.70 -26.02 -1.71
N THR A 204 11.44 -26.46 -1.56
CA THR A 204 11.00 -27.84 -1.80
C THR A 204 9.84 -27.85 -2.80
N ASP A 205 9.57 -29.02 -3.37
CA ASP A 205 8.37 -29.27 -4.18
C ASP A 205 7.25 -29.94 -3.35
N ASP A 206 7.34 -29.86 -2.03
CA ASP A 206 6.33 -30.41 -1.13
C ASP A 206 4.97 -29.74 -1.32
N PRO A 207 3.86 -30.46 -1.16
CA PRO A 207 2.54 -29.86 -1.21
C PRO A 207 2.29 -28.97 0.01
N MET A 208 1.58 -27.87 -0.20
CA MET A 208 1.08 -27.03 0.88
C MET A 208 -0.13 -27.68 1.57
N ASP A 209 -0.30 -27.42 2.86
CA ASP A 209 -1.55 -27.69 3.55
C ASP A 209 -2.68 -26.78 3.07
N GLU A 210 -3.92 -27.20 3.28
CA GLU A 210 -5.10 -26.46 2.82
C GLU A 210 -5.20 -25.05 3.41
N ARG A 211 -4.80 -24.85 4.66
CA ARG A 211 -4.81 -23.56 5.32
C ARG A 211 -3.85 -22.59 4.64
N THR A 212 -2.66 -23.06 4.30
CA THR A 212 -1.65 -22.29 3.58
C THR A 212 -2.11 -21.98 2.15
N LEU A 213 -2.74 -22.93 1.45
CA LEU A 213 -3.35 -22.73 0.13
C LEU A 213 -4.44 -21.65 0.18
N ARG A 214 -5.40 -21.75 1.09
CA ARG A 214 -6.47 -20.75 1.24
C ARG A 214 -5.90 -19.37 1.56
N LEU A 215 -4.90 -19.28 2.45
CA LEU A 215 -4.26 -18.00 2.75
C LEU A 215 -3.52 -17.43 1.55
N LEU A 216 -2.79 -18.26 0.78
CA LEU A 216 -2.13 -17.85 -0.46
C LEU A 216 -3.13 -17.20 -1.42
N HIS A 217 -4.20 -17.92 -1.78
CA HIS A 217 -5.15 -17.44 -2.79
C HIS A 217 -5.92 -16.19 -2.33
N ARG A 218 -6.26 -16.09 -1.04
CA ARG A 218 -6.80 -14.85 -0.45
C ARG A 218 -5.80 -13.69 -0.52
N THR A 219 -4.52 -13.96 -0.28
CA THR A 219 -3.48 -12.94 -0.38
C THR A 219 -3.32 -12.48 -1.82
N ILE A 220 -3.30 -13.39 -2.81
CA ILE A 220 -3.23 -13.07 -4.24
C ILE A 220 -4.41 -12.16 -4.64
N ALA A 221 -5.65 -12.61 -4.39
CA ALA A 221 -6.85 -11.83 -4.74
C ALA A 221 -6.87 -10.46 -4.05
N GLY A 222 -6.55 -10.43 -2.75
CA GLY A 222 -6.55 -9.21 -1.96
C GLY A 222 -5.47 -8.22 -2.36
N THR A 223 -4.24 -8.67 -2.66
CA THR A 223 -3.16 -7.79 -3.11
C THR A 223 -3.40 -7.27 -4.52
N ALA A 224 -3.90 -8.10 -5.44
CA ALA A 224 -4.29 -7.67 -6.78
C ALA A 224 -5.33 -6.53 -6.74
N GLN A 225 -6.37 -6.70 -5.93
CA GLN A 225 -7.40 -5.67 -5.74
C GLN A 225 -6.83 -4.40 -5.09
N ASP A 226 -5.97 -4.54 -4.11
CA ASP A 226 -5.37 -3.40 -3.40
C ASP A 226 -4.43 -2.60 -4.30
N TYR A 227 -3.57 -3.26 -5.09
CA TYR A 227 -2.71 -2.58 -6.05
C TYR A 227 -3.51 -1.84 -7.13
N ALA A 228 -4.54 -2.46 -7.71
CA ALA A 228 -5.41 -1.82 -8.68
C ALA A 228 -6.12 -0.58 -8.12
N ALA A 229 -6.43 -0.59 -6.82
CA ALA A 229 -7.05 0.52 -6.11
C ALA A 229 -6.06 1.51 -5.49
N LEU A 230 -4.74 1.32 -5.66
CA LEU A 230 -3.66 2.09 -5.03
C LEU A 230 -3.69 2.06 -3.47
N ARG A 231 -4.22 0.99 -2.91
CA ARG A 231 -4.20 0.73 -1.46
C ARG A 231 -2.93 -0.04 -1.07
N ASN A 232 -1.77 0.49 -1.40
CA ASN A 232 -0.48 -0.17 -1.22
C ASN A 232 -0.20 -0.56 0.24
N ASN A 233 -0.68 0.24 1.19
CA ASN A 233 -0.56 -0.04 2.63
C ASN A 233 -1.30 -1.31 3.05
N THR A 234 -2.49 -1.58 2.50
CA THR A 234 -3.23 -2.81 2.78
C THR A 234 -2.65 -4.01 2.05
N ALA A 235 -2.12 -3.83 0.83
CA ALA A 235 -1.34 -4.86 0.15
C ALA A 235 -0.10 -5.25 0.98
N ALA A 236 0.69 -4.27 1.44
CA ALA A 236 1.85 -4.53 2.29
C ALA A 236 1.48 -5.28 3.59
N ALA A 237 0.36 -4.93 4.23
CA ALA A 237 -0.11 -5.62 5.43
C ALA A 237 -0.44 -7.10 5.16
N LYS A 238 -1.13 -7.40 4.04
CA LYS A 238 -1.42 -8.79 3.62
C LYS A 238 -0.14 -9.59 3.33
N LEU A 239 0.83 -8.97 2.67
CA LEU A 239 2.13 -9.60 2.39
C LEU A 239 2.90 -9.91 3.67
N ILE A 240 2.88 -9.00 4.65
CA ILE A 240 3.50 -9.20 5.96
C ILE A 240 2.80 -10.36 6.69
N GLU A 241 1.47 -10.42 6.67
CA GLU A 241 0.69 -11.49 7.28
C GLU A 241 1.04 -12.85 6.64
N TYR A 242 1.04 -12.94 5.31
CA TYR A 242 1.38 -14.15 4.59
C TYR A 242 2.83 -14.59 4.85
N THR A 243 3.80 -13.66 4.81
CA THR A 243 5.20 -13.94 5.14
C THR A 243 5.36 -14.46 6.57
N ASN A 244 4.64 -13.88 7.54
CA ASN A 244 4.66 -14.34 8.92
C ASN A 244 4.07 -15.75 9.07
N HIS A 245 3.02 -16.07 8.32
CA HIS A 245 2.44 -17.40 8.30
C HIS A 245 3.45 -18.42 7.75
N LEU A 246 4.06 -18.17 6.58
CA LEU A 246 5.06 -19.06 5.99
C LEU A 246 6.26 -19.29 6.94
N THR A 247 6.74 -18.21 7.56
CA THR A 247 7.84 -18.29 8.54
C THR A 247 7.45 -19.15 9.75
N LYS A 248 6.27 -18.93 10.31
CA LYS A 248 5.79 -19.67 11.50
C LYS A 248 5.55 -21.16 11.23
N GLN A 249 5.03 -21.46 10.03
CA GLN A 249 4.75 -22.84 9.62
C GLN A 249 5.94 -23.54 8.97
N VAL A 250 7.08 -22.83 8.82
CA VAL A 250 8.31 -23.33 8.16
C VAL A 250 8.00 -23.86 6.75
N VAL A 251 7.20 -23.09 5.99
CA VAL A 251 6.81 -23.47 4.62
C VAL A 251 7.92 -23.07 3.66
N SER A 252 8.45 -24.06 2.93
CA SER A 252 9.48 -23.89 1.89
C SER A 252 9.01 -24.33 0.50
N ALA A 253 7.72 -24.61 0.34
CA ALA A 253 7.14 -25.02 -0.93
C ALA A 253 7.32 -23.96 -2.01
N ARG A 254 7.89 -24.32 -3.16
CA ARG A 254 8.05 -23.43 -4.34
C ARG A 254 6.72 -22.76 -4.71
N SER A 255 5.64 -23.53 -4.71
CA SER A 255 4.28 -23.06 -5.02
C SER A 255 3.74 -21.99 -4.05
N ALA A 256 4.33 -21.84 -2.84
CA ALA A 256 4.03 -20.75 -1.92
C ALA A 256 4.95 -19.53 -2.12
N LEU A 257 6.21 -19.78 -2.45
CA LEU A 257 7.27 -18.77 -2.47
C LEU A 257 7.30 -17.98 -3.77
N GLU A 258 7.11 -18.61 -4.92
CA GLU A 258 7.08 -17.90 -6.21
C GLU A 258 5.96 -16.85 -6.30
N PRO A 259 4.70 -17.16 -5.92
CA PRO A 259 3.66 -16.12 -5.87
C PRO A 259 3.96 -15.01 -4.88
N LEU A 260 4.60 -15.30 -3.73
CA LEU A 260 5.02 -14.26 -2.79
C LEU A 260 6.00 -13.29 -3.45
N VAL A 261 7.00 -13.78 -4.18
CA VAL A 261 7.99 -12.94 -4.89
C VAL A 261 7.30 -12.04 -5.90
N LEU A 262 6.38 -12.59 -6.71
CA LEU A 262 5.61 -11.82 -7.69
C LEU A 262 4.73 -10.75 -7.03
N MET A 263 4.09 -11.06 -5.89
CA MET A 263 3.26 -10.10 -5.15
C MET A 263 4.08 -9.01 -4.46
N VAL A 264 5.32 -9.30 -4.06
CA VAL A 264 6.23 -8.32 -3.42
C VAL A 264 6.87 -7.39 -4.44
N ALA A 265 7.03 -7.83 -5.69
CA ALA A 265 7.73 -7.10 -6.75
C ALA A 265 7.28 -5.65 -6.97
N PRO A 266 5.99 -5.29 -6.94
CA PRO A 266 5.57 -3.89 -7.10
C PRO A 266 6.11 -2.95 -6.02
N LEU A 267 6.32 -3.46 -4.80
CA LEU A 267 6.85 -2.69 -3.67
C LEU A 267 8.39 -2.78 -3.58
N ALA A 268 8.96 -3.95 -3.80
CA ALA A 268 10.39 -4.24 -3.63
C ALA A 268 10.98 -4.94 -4.86
N PRO A 269 11.11 -4.22 -6.01
CA PRO A 269 11.50 -4.83 -7.28
C PRO A 269 12.91 -5.41 -7.27
N HIS A 270 13.89 -4.79 -6.61
CA HIS A 270 15.27 -5.30 -6.63
C HIS A 270 15.39 -6.62 -5.87
N LEU A 271 14.79 -6.71 -4.68
CA LEU A 271 14.74 -7.96 -3.92
C LEU A 271 14.00 -9.05 -4.70
N ALA A 272 12.86 -8.70 -5.31
CA ALA A 272 12.05 -9.66 -6.04
C ALA A 272 12.77 -10.20 -7.28
N GLU A 273 13.45 -9.38 -8.06
CA GLU A 273 14.26 -9.81 -9.22
C GLU A 273 15.40 -10.74 -8.80
N GLU A 274 16.13 -10.42 -7.73
CA GLU A 274 17.18 -11.28 -7.22
C GLU A 274 16.62 -12.64 -6.76
N LEU A 275 15.51 -12.64 -6.02
CA LEU A 275 14.85 -13.86 -5.58
C LEU A 275 14.32 -14.67 -6.77
N TRP A 276 13.76 -14.01 -7.80
CA TRP A 276 13.26 -14.64 -9.00
C TRP A 276 14.38 -15.40 -9.76
N ALA A 277 15.53 -14.76 -9.90
CA ALA A 277 16.71 -15.39 -10.47
C ALA A 277 17.19 -16.60 -9.64
N ARG A 278 17.20 -16.50 -8.30
CA ARG A 278 17.59 -17.61 -7.40
C ARG A 278 16.60 -18.78 -7.43
N LEU A 279 15.33 -18.49 -7.71
CA LEU A 279 14.31 -19.50 -7.94
C LEU A 279 14.51 -20.28 -9.26
N GLY A 280 15.49 -19.88 -10.08
CA GLY A 280 15.91 -20.55 -11.32
C GLY A 280 15.23 -20.02 -12.58
N HIS A 281 14.53 -18.88 -12.47
CA HIS A 281 13.90 -18.25 -13.63
C HIS A 281 14.92 -17.44 -14.45
N THR A 282 14.71 -17.39 -15.76
CA THR A 282 15.48 -16.59 -16.70
C THR A 282 14.64 -15.43 -17.20
N GLY A 283 15.17 -14.24 -17.18
CA GLY A 283 14.47 -13.01 -17.57
C GLY A 283 13.82 -12.30 -16.39
N SER A 284 13.41 -11.06 -16.62
CA SER A 284 12.81 -10.20 -15.61
C SER A 284 11.38 -10.63 -15.27
N LEU A 285 11.05 -10.64 -13.99
CA LEU A 285 9.69 -10.88 -13.51
C LEU A 285 8.72 -9.73 -13.87
N ALA A 286 9.24 -8.54 -14.23
CA ALA A 286 8.42 -7.39 -14.63
C ALA A 286 7.58 -7.66 -15.89
N HIS A 287 7.96 -8.63 -16.70
CA HIS A 287 7.23 -9.06 -17.89
C HIS A 287 6.35 -10.31 -17.65
N GLY A 288 6.40 -10.86 -16.44
CA GLY A 288 5.57 -12.00 -16.03
C GLY A 288 4.16 -11.55 -15.60
N PRO A 289 3.18 -12.48 -15.65
CA PRO A 289 1.84 -12.19 -15.14
C PRO A 289 1.85 -12.11 -13.61
N PHE A 290 1.00 -11.23 -13.07
CA PHE A 290 0.68 -11.28 -11.65
C PHE A 290 -0.02 -12.61 -11.33
N PRO A 291 0.23 -13.24 -10.16
CA PRO A 291 -0.38 -14.53 -9.83
C PRO A 291 -1.91 -14.43 -9.80
N LEU A 292 -2.57 -15.50 -10.24
CA LEU A 292 -4.03 -15.60 -10.24
C LEU A 292 -4.52 -16.43 -9.07
N ALA A 293 -5.54 -15.92 -8.40
CA ALA A 293 -6.20 -16.67 -7.35
C ALA A 293 -7.13 -17.73 -7.94
N ASP A 294 -7.12 -18.92 -7.35
CA ASP A 294 -8.10 -19.97 -7.66
C ASP A 294 -9.33 -19.76 -6.75
N GLU A 295 -10.48 -19.61 -7.38
CA GLU A 295 -11.75 -19.28 -6.70
C GLU A 295 -12.16 -20.36 -5.68
N GLN A 296 -11.80 -21.62 -5.91
CA GLN A 296 -12.13 -22.71 -4.97
C GLN A 296 -11.58 -22.47 -3.56
N TYR A 297 -10.43 -21.77 -3.42
CA TYR A 297 -9.81 -21.43 -2.15
C TYR A 297 -10.28 -20.11 -1.56
N LEU A 298 -11.08 -19.34 -2.31
CA LEU A 298 -11.66 -18.06 -1.84
C LEU A 298 -12.99 -18.26 -1.14
N VAL A 299 -13.67 -19.38 -1.41
CA VAL A 299 -14.93 -19.73 -0.74
C VAL A 299 -14.62 -20.07 0.71
N GLU A 300 -15.23 -19.33 1.62
CA GLU A 300 -15.15 -19.64 3.05
C GLU A 300 -16.22 -20.67 3.38
N ASP A 301 -15.81 -21.85 3.83
CA ASP A 301 -16.74 -22.89 4.32
C ASP A 301 -17.35 -22.49 5.66
N THR A 302 -16.72 -21.55 6.38
CA THR A 302 -17.18 -21.07 7.69
C THR A 302 -16.99 -19.55 7.82
N VAL A 303 -17.85 -18.93 8.60
CA VAL A 303 -17.79 -17.51 8.98
C VAL A 303 -17.69 -17.39 10.49
N GLU A 304 -16.74 -16.58 10.97
CA GLU A 304 -16.62 -16.22 12.38
C GLU A 304 -17.47 -14.98 12.69
N TYR A 305 -18.40 -15.13 13.64
CA TYR A 305 -19.21 -14.04 14.15
C TYR A 305 -18.70 -13.60 15.52
N PRO A 306 -18.26 -12.34 15.70
CA PRO A 306 -18.10 -11.77 17.03
C PRO A 306 -19.46 -11.64 17.69
N VAL A 307 -19.59 -12.19 18.91
CA VAL A 307 -20.82 -12.13 19.70
C VAL A 307 -20.71 -11.01 20.73
N GLN A 308 -21.62 -10.06 20.62
CA GLN A 308 -21.73 -8.94 21.56
C GLN A 308 -22.84 -9.23 22.58
N VAL A 309 -22.63 -8.82 23.83
CA VAL A 309 -23.68 -8.73 24.86
C VAL A 309 -23.81 -7.26 25.23
N ASN A 310 -24.98 -6.68 24.99
CA ASN A 310 -25.27 -5.25 25.17
C ASN A 310 -24.16 -4.36 24.47
N GLY A 311 -23.82 -4.67 23.22
CA GLY A 311 -22.87 -3.91 22.40
C GLY A 311 -21.38 -4.13 22.69
N LYS A 312 -21.03 -4.98 23.67
CA LYS A 312 -19.61 -5.32 23.97
C LYS A 312 -19.30 -6.75 23.55
N VAL A 313 -18.25 -6.96 22.73
CA VAL A 313 -17.81 -8.30 22.30
C VAL A 313 -17.45 -9.15 23.53
N ARG A 314 -18.07 -10.34 23.64
CA ARG A 314 -17.93 -11.26 24.74
C ARG A 314 -17.54 -12.68 24.33
N GLY A 315 -17.81 -13.05 23.08
CA GLY A 315 -17.47 -14.35 22.50
C GLY A 315 -17.25 -14.24 21.00
N ARG A 316 -16.92 -15.38 20.39
CA ARG A 316 -16.80 -15.55 18.95
C ARG A 316 -17.26 -16.94 18.60
N VAL A 317 -18.09 -17.08 17.58
CA VAL A 317 -18.56 -18.39 17.13
C VAL A 317 -18.26 -18.54 15.64
N THR A 318 -17.86 -19.74 15.26
CA THR A 318 -17.61 -20.10 13.87
C THR A 318 -18.74 -21.03 13.44
N VAL A 319 -19.42 -20.66 12.36
CA VAL A 319 -20.51 -21.44 11.76
C VAL A 319 -20.25 -21.65 10.28
N ALA A 320 -20.96 -22.58 9.63
CA ALA A 320 -20.90 -22.75 8.19
C ALA A 320 -21.26 -21.44 7.46
N ALA A 321 -20.64 -21.14 6.34
CA ALA A 321 -20.83 -19.88 5.61
C ALA A 321 -22.27 -19.71 5.10
N ASP A 322 -22.94 -20.81 4.85
CA ASP A 322 -24.34 -20.93 4.42
C ASP A 322 -25.33 -21.10 5.60
N ALA A 323 -24.83 -21.01 6.86
CA ALA A 323 -25.69 -21.13 8.04
C ALA A 323 -26.77 -20.04 8.06
N ASP A 324 -28.00 -20.43 8.31
CA ASP A 324 -29.12 -19.50 8.51
C ASP A 324 -29.01 -18.73 9.84
N ALA A 325 -29.81 -17.68 9.96
CA ALA A 325 -29.78 -16.83 11.15
C ALA A 325 -30.06 -17.60 12.46
N ASP A 326 -30.90 -18.61 12.40
CA ASP A 326 -31.29 -19.41 13.59
C ASP A 326 -30.10 -20.28 14.03
N THR A 327 -29.38 -20.87 13.11
CA THR A 327 -28.15 -21.63 13.40
C THR A 327 -27.05 -20.72 13.98
N VAL A 328 -26.88 -19.51 13.44
CA VAL A 328 -25.92 -18.52 13.95
C VAL A 328 -26.31 -18.07 15.37
N GLU A 329 -27.60 -17.82 15.61
CA GLU A 329 -28.13 -17.45 16.92
C GLU A 329 -27.91 -18.57 17.95
N ALA A 330 -28.24 -19.82 17.58
CA ALA A 330 -28.03 -20.98 18.45
C ALA A 330 -26.57 -21.16 18.82
N ALA A 331 -25.67 -21.04 17.86
CA ALA A 331 -24.23 -21.10 18.11
C ALA A 331 -23.75 -20.00 19.05
N ALA A 332 -24.24 -18.75 18.86
CA ALA A 332 -23.89 -17.60 19.68
C ALA A 332 -24.36 -17.74 21.14
N LEU A 333 -25.57 -18.27 21.36
CA LEU A 333 -26.12 -18.51 22.67
C LEU A 333 -25.51 -19.73 23.35
N GLY A 334 -24.93 -20.66 22.59
CA GLY A 334 -24.25 -21.85 23.11
C GLY A 334 -22.75 -21.62 23.45
N ASP A 335 -22.17 -20.50 23.09
CA ASP A 335 -20.77 -20.20 23.41
C ASP A 335 -20.56 -20.03 24.93
N GLU A 336 -19.61 -20.78 25.49
CA GLU A 336 -19.36 -20.84 26.95
C GLU A 336 -19.12 -19.45 27.56
N LYS A 337 -18.40 -18.56 26.86
CA LYS A 337 -18.10 -17.20 27.32
C LYS A 337 -19.37 -16.34 27.33
N VAL A 338 -20.18 -16.46 26.28
CA VAL A 338 -21.47 -15.77 26.18
C VAL A 338 -22.41 -16.26 27.26
N VAL A 339 -22.54 -17.58 27.45
CA VAL A 339 -23.35 -18.18 28.52
C VAL A 339 -22.95 -17.65 29.90
N GLY A 340 -21.64 -17.55 30.16
CA GLY A 340 -21.11 -16.97 31.40
C GLY A 340 -21.53 -15.51 31.61
N TYR A 341 -21.65 -14.71 30.54
CA TYR A 341 -22.12 -13.32 30.63
C TYR A 341 -23.63 -13.21 30.73
N LEU A 342 -24.38 -14.18 30.24
CA LEU A 342 -25.84 -14.21 30.41
C LEU A 342 -26.25 -14.47 31.86
N ASP A 343 -25.44 -15.22 32.60
CA ASP A 343 -25.64 -15.50 34.04
C ASP A 343 -27.07 -15.96 34.34
N GLY A 344 -27.59 -16.90 33.55
CA GLY A 344 -28.93 -17.44 33.65
C GLY A 344 -30.08 -16.51 33.17
N ARG A 345 -29.76 -15.31 32.69
CA ARG A 345 -30.76 -14.37 32.16
C ARG A 345 -31.15 -14.74 30.73
N THR A 346 -32.44 -14.64 30.44
CA THR A 346 -32.95 -14.84 29.08
C THR A 346 -32.79 -13.55 28.27
N PRO A 347 -32.19 -13.62 27.07
CA PRO A 347 -32.10 -12.46 26.18
C PRO A 347 -33.47 -11.90 25.81
N LYS A 348 -33.62 -10.58 25.83
CA LYS A 348 -34.81 -9.90 25.30
C LYS A 348 -34.88 -9.96 23.79
N LYS A 349 -33.73 -9.92 23.15
CA LYS A 349 -33.58 -9.95 21.69
C LYS A 349 -32.17 -10.40 21.29
N VAL A 350 -32.09 -11.21 20.24
CA VAL A 350 -30.83 -11.51 19.54
C VAL A 350 -30.93 -10.92 18.15
N ILE A 351 -29.90 -10.21 17.74
CA ILE A 351 -29.80 -9.55 16.43
C ILE A 351 -28.61 -10.17 15.69
N VAL A 352 -28.91 -10.97 14.68
CA VAL A 352 -27.91 -11.52 13.78
C VAL A 352 -27.76 -10.58 12.59
N VAL A 353 -26.55 -10.04 12.39
CA VAL A 353 -26.20 -9.27 11.19
C VAL A 353 -25.33 -10.17 10.33
N ALA A 354 -25.93 -10.67 9.24
CA ALA A 354 -25.29 -11.66 8.36
C ALA A 354 -23.85 -11.24 7.96
N GLY A 355 -22.91 -12.17 8.15
CA GLY A 355 -21.50 -11.97 7.83
C GLY A 355 -20.75 -10.93 8.71
N ARG A 356 -21.37 -10.37 9.76
CA ARG A 356 -20.75 -9.28 10.54
C ARG A 356 -20.68 -9.51 12.05
N LEU A 357 -21.78 -9.72 12.70
CA LEU A 357 -21.82 -9.89 14.17
C LEU A 357 -23.16 -10.47 14.65
N VAL A 358 -23.16 -10.99 15.88
CA VAL A 358 -24.38 -11.26 16.67
C VAL A 358 -24.41 -10.33 17.88
N ASN A 359 -25.55 -9.67 18.15
CA ASN A 359 -25.73 -8.84 19.35
C ASN A 359 -26.86 -9.37 20.20
N VAL A 360 -26.50 -9.82 21.40
CA VAL A 360 -27.44 -10.32 22.42
C VAL A 360 -27.82 -9.17 23.36
N VAL A 361 -29.09 -8.83 23.42
CA VAL A 361 -29.63 -7.75 24.26
C VAL A 361 -30.31 -8.35 25.47
N LEU A 362 -29.89 -7.95 26.67
CA LEU A 362 -30.43 -8.37 27.97
C LEU A 362 -31.49 -7.42 28.52
#